data_f848dd4355bda4bd001207e841652e0f
#
_entry.id   f848dd4355bda4bd001207e841652e0f
#
_cell.length_a   1.000
_cell.length_b   1.000
_cell.length_c   1.000
_cell.angle_alpha   90.00
_cell.angle_beta   90.00
_cell.angle_gamma   90.00
#
_symmetry.space_group_name_H-M   'P 1'
#
loop_
_entity.id
_entity.type
_entity.pdbx_description
1 polymer ?
#
loop_
_entity_poly.entity_id
_entity_poly.type
_entity_poly.pdbx_seq_one_letter_code
_entity_poly.pdbx_strand_id
1 'polypeptide(L)'
;MNRAELKSLAKQQIKGNIGMLFCISIIVAILTAVADFVLGLIPVVGSLAAAIFVTPAFSLSIVRVYLNLTAGKEPEASDAFTGFDDFWAAFKVNFFVGLYTFLWSLLFVIPGIVKCFSYSMSMYVLAENKGLSAHQCIEESKKMTEGHKMELFVLSLSFFGWCLLSCITFGIAYIWVMPYMSATFANAYNLLKPVKADFAPAAEETPVVEAPAVEEAPVAEEAPAQAE
;
A
#
# COMPACT_ATOMS: atom_id res chain seq x y z
N MET A 1 -2.96 -2.42 -20.83
CA MET A 1 -3.91 -1.63 -20.00
C MET A 1 -4.39 -0.40 -20.78
N ASN A 2 -5.70 -0.25 -21.00
CA ASN A 2 -6.23 0.91 -21.75
C ASN A 2 -6.45 2.11 -20.82
N ARG A 3 -5.54 3.10 -20.88
CA ARG A 3 -5.55 4.30 -20.01
C ARG A 3 -6.79 5.18 -20.19
N ALA A 4 -7.32 5.27 -21.42
CA ALA A 4 -8.50 6.06 -21.68
C ALA A 4 -9.74 5.45 -21.03
N GLU A 5 -9.84 4.14 -21.05
CA GLU A 5 -10.91 3.38 -20.43
C GLU A 5 -10.88 3.50 -18.90
N LEU A 6 -9.71 3.31 -18.28
CA LEU A 6 -9.52 3.51 -16.82
C LEU A 6 -9.96 4.90 -16.38
N LYS A 7 -9.56 5.93 -17.12
CA LYS A 7 -9.92 7.30 -16.81
C LYS A 7 -11.41 7.57 -17.02
N SER A 8 -12.03 6.96 -18.04
CA SER A 8 -13.46 7.11 -18.27
C SER A 8 -14.29 6.45 -17.18
N LEU A 9 -13.91 5.24 -16.75
CA LEU A 9 -14.53 4.52 -15.64
C LEU A 9 -14.40 5.32 -14.32
N ALA A 10 -13.20 5.79 -13.99
CA ALA A 10 -12.99 6.62 -12.81
C ALA A 10 -13.88 7.88 -12.83
N LYS A 11 -14.00 8.54 -13.98
CA LYS A 11 -14.85 9.73 -14.14
C LYS A 11 -16.34 9.42 -13.95
N GLN A 12 -16.80 8.28 -14.43
CA GLN A 12 -18.18 7.83 -14.24
C GLN A 12 -18.48 7.51 -12.78
N GLN A 13 -17.60 6.76 -12.11
CA GLN A 13 -17.74 6.36 -10.71
C GLN A 13 -17.75 7.56 -9.77
N ILE A 14 -16.91 8.56 -10.03
CA ILE A 14 -16.86 9.79 -9.22
C ILE A 14 -18.09 10.67 -9.43
N LYS A 15 -18.65 10.72 -10.62
CA LYS A 15 -19.71 11.68 -11.00
C LYS A 15 -20.96 11.60 -10.11
N GLY A 16 -21.31 10.40 -9.61
CA GLY A 16 -22.43 10.20 -8.69
C GLY A 16 -22.13 10.56 -7.24
N ASN A 17 -20.86 10.43 -6.82
CA ASN A 17 -20.43 10.50 -5.41
C ASN A 17 -19.47 11.65 -5.12
N ILE A 18 -19.38 12.65 -6.02
CA ILE A 18 -18.36 13.69 -5.96
C ILE A 18 -18.42 14.50 -4.65
N GLY A 19 -19.62 14.79 -4.16
CA GLY A 19 -19.82 15.52 -2.91
C GLY A 19 -19.31 14.76 -1.70
N MET A 20 -19.61 13.45 -1.60
CA MET A 20 -19.17 12.62 -0.47
C MET A 20 -17.66 12.39 -0.50
N LEU A 21 -17.09 12.08 -1.67
CA LEU A 21 -15.63 11.94 -1.83
C LEU A 21 -14.90 13.25 -1.49
N PHE A 22 -15.48 14.37 -1.84
CA PHE A 22 -14.97 15.70 -1.49
C PHE A 22 -15.01 15.92 0.03
N CYS A 23 -16.13 15.60 0.70
CA CYS A 23 -16.23 15.67 2.15
C CYS A 23 -15.18 14.78 2.85
N ILE A 24 -15.03 13.53 2.42
CA ILE A 24 -14.03 12.61 2.97
C ILE A 24 -12.62 13.18 2.78
N SER A 25 -12.31 13.67 1.59
CA SER A 25 -10.98 14.25 1.29
C SER A 25 -10.70 15.49 2.14
N ILE A 26 -11.69 16.34 2.37
CA ILE A 26 -11.57 17.51 3.25
C ILE A 26 -11.39 17.07 4.70
N ILE A 27 -12.18 16.13 5.19
CA ILE A 27 -12.06 15.63 6.56
C ILE A 27 -10.64 15.10 6.79
N VAL A 28 -10.15 14.23 5.91
CA VAL A 28 -8.80 13.69 5.98
C VAL A 28 -7.74 14.81 5.91
N ALA A 29 -7.89 15.77 5.00
CA ALA A 29 -6.96 16.89 4.86
C ALA A 29 -6.92 17.77 6.12
N ILE A 30 -8.07 18.11 6.71
CA ILE A 30 -8.15 18.91 7.93
C ILE A 30 -7.52 18.15 9.10
N LEU A 31 -7.88 16.87 9.28
CA LEU A 31 -7.33 16.06 10.37
C LEU A 31 -5.83 15.89 10.26
N THR A 32 -5.32 15.65 9.04
CA THR A 32 -3.88 15.58 8.79
C THR A 32 -3.21 16.93 9.08
N ALA A 33 -3.77 18.04 8.59
CA ALA A 33 -3.22 19.38 8.82
C ALA A 33 -3.21 19.75 10.32
N VAL A 34 -4.26 19.41 11.06
CA VAL A 34 -4.32 19.63 12.52
C VAL A 34 -3.27 18.78 13.23
N ALA A 35 -3.15 17.50 12.85
CA ALA A 35 -2.14 16.62 13.42
C ALA A 35 -0.71 17.12 13.12
N ASP A 36 -0.44 17.53 11.88
CA ASP A 36 0.86 18.10 11.49
C ASP A 36 1.15 19.42 12.21
N PHE A 37 0.15 20.27 12.40
CA PHE A 37 0.29 21.52 13.17
C PHE A 37 0.60 21.27 14.64
N VAL A 38 -0.18 20.40 15.30
CA VAL A 38 0.00 20.09 16.74
C VAL A 38 1.34 19.40 16.98
N LEU A 39 1.67 18.40 16.15
CA LEU A 39 2.93 17.68 16.27
C LEU A 39 4.12 18.54 15.81
N GLY A 40 3.93 19.44 14.84
CA GLY A 40 4.94 20.38 14.36
C GLY A 40 5.38 21.42 15.38
N LEU A 41 4.64 21.59 16.49
CA LEU A 41 5.09 22.41 17.64
C LEU A 41 6.36 21.85 18.29
N ILE A 42 6.65 20.54 18.08
CA ILE A 42 7.91 19.92 18.49
C ILE A 42 8.73 19.68 17.21
N PRO A 43 9.69 20.57 16.89
CA PRO A 43 10.46 20.47 15.65
C PRO A 43 11.14 19.10 15.52
N VAL A 44 11.19 18.54 14.31
CA VAL A 44 11.79 17.26 13.95
C VAL A 44 11.06 16.05 14.53
N VAL A 45 10.89 15.96 15.85
CA VAL A 45 10.24 14.80 16.50
C VAL A 45 8.75 14.75 16.16
N GLY A 46 8.09 15.90 16.16
CA GLY A 46 6.66 15.98 15.87
C GLY A 46 6.34 15.67 14.40
N SER A 47 7.10 16.22 13.45
CA SER A 47 6.92 15.91 12.03
C SER A 47 7.21 14.44 11.71
N LEU A 48 8.20 13.84 12.38
CA LEU A 48 8.49 12.42 12.29
C LEU A 48 7.34 11.57 12.84
N ALA A 49 6.79 11.97 14.01
CA ALA A 49 5.64 11.30 14.60
C ALA A 49 4.39 11.38 13.70
N ALA A 50 4.11 12.54 13.09
CA ALA A 50 3.01 12.68 12.14
C ALA A 50 3.16 11.76 10.93
N ALA A 51 4.35 11.73 10.33
CA ALA A 51 4.66 10.86 9.20
C ALA A 51 4.55 9.36 9.56
N ILE A 52 4.89 8.99 10.79
CA ILE A 52 4.86 7.60 11.25
C ILE A 52 3.45 7.16 11.65
N PHE A 53 2.70 7.99 12.36
CA PHE A 53 1.43 7.59 12.98
C PHE A 53 0.19 8.03 12.18
N VAL A 54 0.20 9.18 11.56
CA VAL A 54 -0.98 9.75 10.90
C VAL A 54 -1.07 9.30 9.45
N THR A 55 0.00 9.43 8.71
CA THR A 55 0.03 9.16 7.25
C THR A 55 -0.38 7.74 6.87
N PRO A 56 0.08 6.65 7.53
CA PRO A 56 -0.30 5.29 7.13
C PRO A 56 -1.79 5.00 7.30
N ALA A 57 -2.40 5.45 8.41
CA ALA A 57 -3.81 5.23 8.67
C ALA A 57 -4.70 5.91 7.63
N PHE A 58 -4.48 7.19 7.37
CA PHE A 58 -5.26 7.92 6.38
C PHE A 58 -5.01 7.44 4.96
N SER A 59 -3.79 7.04 4.63
CA SER A 59 -3.45 6.43 3.35
C SER A 59 -4.27 5.15 3.11
N LEU A 60 -4.37 4.27 4.10
CA LEU A 60 -5.18 3.06 4.01
C LEU A 60 -6.69 3.37 3.91
N SER A 61 -7.19 4.34 4.69
CA SER A 61 -8.58 4.78 4.62
C SER A 61 -8.95 5.25 3.21
N ILE A 62 -8.15 6.13 2.64
CA ILE A 62 -8.37 6.64 1.28
C ILE A 62 -8.39 5.51 0.26
N VAL A 63 -7.43 4.58 0.32
CA VAL A 63 -7.39 3.44 -0.59
C VAL A 63 -8.66 2.60 -0.47
N ARG A 64 -9.15 2.32 0.74
CA ARG A 64 -10.40 1.58 0.98
C ARG A 64 -11.62 2.29 0.40
N VAL A 65 -11.74 3.61 0.60
CA VAL A 65 -12.82 4.41 0.03
C VAL A 65 -12.88 4.23 -1.49
N TYR A 66 -11.74 4.37 -2.18
CA TYR A 66 -11.73 4.25 -3.63
C TYR A 66 -11.90 2.81 -4.13
N LEU A 67 -11.43 1.81 -3.41
CA LEU A 67 -11.72 0.40 -3.73
C LEU A 67 -13.21 0.09 -3.55
N ASN A 68 -13.84 0.56 -2.49
CA ASN A 68 -15.27 0.42 -2.27
C ASN A 68 -16.08 1.11 -3.38
N LEU A 69 -15.68 2.32 -3.76
CA LEU A 69 -16.28 3.05 -4.87
C LEU A 69 -16.18 2.26 -6.20
N THR A 70 -15.02 1.69 -6.51
CA THR A 70 -14.83 0.88 -7.72
C THR A 70 -15.61 -0.43 -7.68
N ALA A 71 -15.94 -0.92 -6.49
CA ALA A 71 -16.82 -2.07 -6.26
C ALA A 71 -18.33 -1.71 -6.29
N GLY A 72 -18.68 -0.45 -6.56
CA GLY A 72 -20.05 0.05 -6.63
C GLY A 72 -20.69 0.33 -5.28
N LYS A 73 -19.92 0.41 -4.19
CA LYS A 73 -20.42 0.81 -2.87
C LYS A 73 -20.42 2.33 -2.76
N GLU A 74 -21.43 2.87 -2.10
CA GLU A 74 -21.49 4.29 -1.79
C GLU A 74 -20.49 4.63 -0.68
N PRO A 75 -19.66 5.67 -0.86
CA PRO A 75 -18.71 6.10 0.17
C PRO A 75 -19.44 6.79 1.33
N GLU A 76 -19.05 6.46 2.56
CA GLU A 76 -19.54 7.08 3.78
C GLU A 76 -18.45 7.92 4.46
N ALA A 77 -18.85 8.94 5.26
CA ALA A 77 -17.89 9.75 5.99
C ALA A 77 -17.09 8.94 7.03
N SER A 78 -17.68 7.88 7.57
CA SER A 78 -17.05 6.90 8.48
C SER A 78 -15.87 6.17 7.84
N ASP A 79 -15.88 6.01 6.51
CA ASP A 79 -14.81 5.35 5.77
C ASP A 79 -13.46 6.06 5.91
N ALA A 80 -13.47 7.37 6.22
CA ALA A 80 -12.26 8.14 6.48
C ALA A 80 -11.41 7.59 7.64
N PHE A 81 -12.02 6.84 8.56
CA PHE A 81 -11.36 6.32 9.76
C PHE A 81 -11.07 4.82 9.71
N THR A 82 -11.51 4.12 8.69
CA THR A 82 -11.36 2.65 8.58
C THR A 82 -9.90 2.17 8.52
N GLY A 83 -8.96 3.03 8.18
CA GLY A 83 -7.54 2.70 8.18
C GLY A 83 -6.92 2.58 9.57
N PHE A 84 -7.59 3.13 10.60
CA PHE A 84 -7.12 3.00 11.98
C PHE A 84 -7.36 1.61 12.55
N ASP A 85 -8.33 0.87 12.04
CA ASP A 85 -8.61 -0.51 12.47
C ASP A 85 -7.41 -1.44 12.22
N ASP A 86 -6.69 -1.21 11.12
CA ASP A 86 -5.52 -2.01 10.73
C ASP A 86 -4.23 -1.15 10.72
N PHE A 87 -4.15 -0.21 11.67
CA PHE A 87 -3.05 0.76 11.75
C PHE A 87 -1.66 0.12 11.69
N TRP A 88 -1.40 -0.93 12.48
CA TRP A 88 -0.10 -1.58 12.53
C TRP A 88 0.28 -2.25 11.20
N ALA A 89 -0.68 -2.81 10.49
CA ALA A 89 -0.46 -3.38 9.17
C ALA A 89 -0.14 -2.27 8.16
N ALA A 90 -0.92 -1.19 8.15
CA ALA A 90 -0.69 -0.02 7.30
C ALA A 90 0.67 0.63 7.56
N PHE A 91 1.04 0.79 8.84
CA PHE A 91 2.34 1.31 9.24
C PHE A 91 3.49 0.45 8.71
N LYS A 92 3.43 -0.87 8.95
CA LYS A 92 4.47 -1.80 8.47
C LYS A 92 4.62 -1.75 6.95
N VAL A 93 3.51 -1.79 6.20
CA VAL A 93 3.55 -1.71 4.72
C VAL A 93 4.18 -0.40 4.28
N ASN A 94 3.73 0.73 4.81
CA ASN A 94 4.24 2.05 4.44
C ASN A 94 5.73 2.20 4.77
N PHE A 95 6.13 1.74 5.96
CA PHE A 95 7.52 1.75 6.40
C PHE A 95 8.43 0.92 5.49
N PHE A 96 8.08 -0.33 5.21
CA PHE A 96 8.90 -1.20 4.37
C PHE A 96 8.93 -0.74 2.91
N VAL A 97 7.80 -0.27 2.36
CA VAL A 97 7.76 0.32 1.03
C VAL A 97 8.68 1.54 0.94
N GLY A 98 8.59 2.44 1.92
CA GLY A 98 9.46 3.62 2.00
C GLY A 98 10.92 3.24 2.13
N LEU A 99 11.26 2.32 3.04
CA LEU A 99 12.63 1.86 3.28
C LEU A 99 13.22 1.21 2.01
N TYR A 100 12.50 0.29 1.39
CA TYR A 100 12.99 -0.38 0.18
C TYR A 100 13.14 0.60 -0.99
N THR A 101 12.17 1.51 -1.18
CA THR A 101 12.25 2.54 -2.22
C THR A 101 13.45 3.46 -1.97
N PHE A 102 13.67 3.88 -0.73
CA PHE A 102 14.81 4.71 -0.34
C PHE A 102 16.15 4.01 -0.60
N LEU A 103 16.30 2.74 -0.18
CA LEU A 103 17.51 1.96 -0.43
C LEU A 103 17.84 1.85 -1.93
N TRP A 104 16.82 1.57 -2.75
CA TRP A 104 17.01 1.48 -4.20
C TRP A 104 17.31 2.85 -4.82
N SER A 105 16.72 3.92 -4.29
CA SER A 105 16.99 5.28 -4.77
C SER A 105 18.40 5.77 -4.41
N LEU A 106 18.92 5.31 -3.27
CA LEU A 106 20.29 5.60 -2.85
C LEU A 106 21.32 4.93 -3.78
N LEU A 107 21.00 3.74 -4.27
CA LEU A 107 21.90 3.02 -5.19
C LEU A 107 21.89 3.65 -6.58
N PHE A 108 20.70 3.87 -7.16
CA PHE A 108 20.50 4.57 -8.44
C PHE A 108 19.09 5.13 -8.52
N VAL A 109 18.92 6.33 -9.03
CA VAL A 109 17.60 6.99 -9.18
C VAL A 109 16.64 6.19 -10.07
N ILE A 110 17.13 5.65 -11.21
CA ILE A 110 16.30 4.91 -12.17
C ILE A 110 15.73 3.63 -11.55
N PRO A 111 16.53 2.72 -10.95
CA PRO A 111 15.99 1.58 -10.20
C PRO A 111 15.04 1.97 -9.07
N GLY A 112 15.30 3.08 -8.37
CA GLY A 112 14.40 3.62 -7.34
C GLY A 112 13.01 3.91 -7.88
N ILE A 113 12.91 4.59 -9.01
CA ILE A 113 11.64 4.88 -9.69
C ILE A 113 10.92 3.57 -10.09
N VAL A 114 11.63 2.62 -10.70
CA VAL A 114 11.06 1.33 -11.09
C VAL A 114 10.51 0.56 -9.88
N LYS A 115 11.23 0.59 -8.76
CA LYS A 115 10.80 -0.06 -7.51
C LYS A 115 9.63 0.66 -6.85
N CYS A 116 9.57 1.98 -6.92
CA CYS A 116 8.42 2.76 -6.47
C CYS A 116 7.13 2.26 -7.13
N PHE A 117 7.13 2.06 -8.45
CA PHE A 117 5.99 1.49 -9.16
C PHE A 117 5.74 0.02 -8.83
N SER A 118 6.78 -0.76 -8.53
CA SER A 118 6.62 -2.15 -8.09
C SER A 118 5.90 -2.26 -6.74
N TYR A 119 6.03 -1.29 -5.87
CA TYR A 119 5.44 -1.28 -4.53
C TYR A 119 4.15 -0.45 -4.45
N SER A 120 3.78 0.25 -5.52
CA SER A 120 2.66 1.19 -5.53
C SER A 120 1.31 0.57 -5.17
N MET A 121 1.15 -0.73 -5.43
CA MET A 121 -0.11 -1.45 -5.16
C MET A 121 -0.17 -2.12 -3.78
N SER A 122 0.92 -2.06 -2.97
CA SER A 122 0.98 -2.74 -1.67
C SER A 122 -0.12 -2.32 -0.70
N MET A 123 -0.47 -1.02 -0.66
CA MET A 123 -1.58 -0.53 0.18
C MET A 123 -2.95 -1.00 -0.31
N TYR A 124 -3.12 -1.17 -1.62
CA TYR A 124 -4.36 -1.72 -2.20
C TYR A 124 -4.52 -3.20 -1.84
N VAL A 125 -3.43 -3.96 -1.89
CA VAL A 125 -3.41 -5.36 -1.45
C VAL A 125 -3.81 -5.46 0.02
N LEU A 126 -3.23 -4.63 0.89
CA LEU A 126 -3.58 -4.59 2.32
C LEU A 126 -5.04 -4.16 2.54
N ALA A 127 -5.54 -3.20 1.77
CA ALA A 127 -6.89 -2.69 1.90
C ALA A 127 -7.95 -3.77 1.60
N GLU A 128 -7.67 -4.63 0.63
CA GLU A 128 -8.57 -5.71 0.23
C GLU A 128 -8.39 -6.96 1.10
N ASN A 129 -7.17 -7.26 1.55
CA ASN A 129 -6.82 -8.49 2.25
C ASN A 129 -6.37 -8.19 3.68
N LYS A 130 -7.31 -8.23 4.62
CA LYS A 130 -7.00 -8.09 6.04
C LYS A 130 -6.21 -9.31 6.53
N GLY A 131 -5.19 -9.06 7.33
CA GLY A 131 -4.38 -10.12 7.95
C GLY A 131 -3.11 -10.52 7.19
N LEU A 132 -2.85 -9.97 5.99
CA LEU A 132 -1.57 -10.17 5.32
C LEU A 132 -0.44 -9.41 6.03
N SER A 133 0.73 -10.04 6.09
CA SER A 133 1.94 -9.35 6.55
C SER A 133 2.39 -8.28 5.55
N ALA A 134 3.12 -7.27 6.03
CA ALA A 134 3.64 -6.21 5.16
C ALA A 134 4.50 -6.76 4.02
N HIS A 135 5.30 -7.79 4.30
CA HIS A 135 6.15 -8.42 3.29
C HIS A 135 5.32 -9.11 2.20
N GLN A 136 4.27 -9.83 2.57
CA GLN A 136 3.34 -10.44 1.63
C GLN A 136 2.63 -9.40 0.75
N CYS A 137 2.17 -8.29 1.32
CA CYS A 137 1.58 -7.20 0.55
C CYS A 137 2.55 -6.62 -0.49
N ILE A 138 3.83 -6.47 -0.12
CA ILE A 138 4.88 -5.98 -1.03
C ILE A 138 5.20 -7.02 -2.11
N GLU A 139 5.27 -8.30 -1.78
CA GLU A 139 5.51 -9.37 -2.75
C GLU A 139 4.38 -9.49 -3.76
N GLU A 140 3.13 -9.48 -3.30
CA GLU A 140 1.97 -9.49 -4.19
C GLU A 140 1.94 -8.25 -5.09
N SER A 141 2.24 -7.07 -4.55
CA SER A 141 2.38 -5.85 -5.36
C SER A 141 3.45 -6.00 -6.45
N LYS A 142 4.59 -6.61 -6.14
CA LYS A 142 5.65 -6.89 -7.14
C LYS A 142 5.15 -7.80 -8.24
N LYS A 143 4.48 -8.91 -7.88
CA LYS A 143 3.95 -9.88 -8.84
C LYS A 143 2.91 -9.25 -9.76
N MET A 144 1.94 -8.52 -9.18
CA MET A 144 0.88 -7.84 -9.93
C MET A 144 1.42 -6.81 -10.92
N THR A 145 2.44 -6.06 -10.53
CA THR A 145 3.01 -4.97 -11.34
C THR A 145 4.08 -5.47 -12.33
N GLU A 146 4.46 -6.74 -12.28
CA GLU A 146 5.42 -7.31 -13.22
C GLU A 146 4.85 -7.27 -14.64
N GLY A 147 5.66 -6.77 -15.59
CA GLY A 147 5.20 -6.51 -16.96
C GLY A 147 4.42 -5.21 -17.16
N HIS A 148 3.81 -4.63 -16.11
CA HIS A 148 2.93 -3.46 -16.20
C HIS A 148 3.50 -2.17 -15.59
N LYS A 149 4.76 -2.19 -15.10
CA LYS A 149 5.41 -1.02 -14.45
C LYS A 149 5.45 0.20 -15.36
N MET A 150 5.78 0.00 -16.64
CA MET A 150 5.82 1.08 -17.61
C MET A 150 4.43 1.67 -17.88
N GLU A 151 3.40 0.84 -17.89
CA GLU A 151 2.01 1.30 -18.07
C GLU A 151 1.55 2.15 -16.88
N LEU A 152 1.90 1.74 -15.65
CA LEU A 152 1.63 2.52 -14.42
C LEU A 152 2.43 3.84 -14.41
N PHE A 153 3.69 3.80 -14.85
CA PHE A 153 4.50 5.00 -15.00
C PHE A 153 3.87 6.00 -15.98
N VAL A 154 3.49 5.54 -17.17
CA VAL A 154 2.85 6.40 -18.17
C VAL A 154 1.46 6.86 -17.72
N LEU A 155 0.73 6.04 -16.96
CA LEU A 155 -0.53 6.44 -16.32
C LEU A 155 -0.28 7.60 -15.34
N SER A 156 0.71 7.49 -14.47
CA SER A 156 1.12 8.58 -13.55
C SER A 156 1.55 9.83 -14.30
N LEU A 157 2.37 9.67 -15.34
CA LEU A 157 2.84 10.77 -16.17
C LEU A 157 1.66 11.52 -16.86
N SER A 158 0.59 10.80 -17.16
CA SER A 158 -0.61 11.41 -17.76
C SER A 158 -1.36 12.35 -16.81
N PHE A 159 -1.07 12.31 -15.52
CA PHE A 159 -1.58 13.24 -14.50
C PHE A 159 -0.61 14.40 -14.23
N PHE A 160 0.61 14.35 -14.77
CA PHE A 160 1.65 15.36 -14.51
C PHE A 160 1.18 16.78 -14.89
N GLY A 161 0.50 16.93 -16.04
CA GLY A 161 -0.07 18.21 -16.44
C GLY A 161 -1.11 18.76 -15.45
N TRP A 162 -1.92 17.88 -14.87
CA TRP A 162 -2.89 18.23 -13.84
C TRP A 162 -2.22 18.61 -12.51
N CYS A 163 -1.11 17.95 -12.17
CA CYS A 163 -0.31 18.32 -11.01
C CYS A 163 0.32 19.69 -11.19
N LEU A 164 0.86 20.00 -12.37
CA LEU A 164 1.36 21.34 -12.69
C LEU A 164 0.27 22.42 -12.59
N LEU A 165 -0.92 22.14 -13.11
CA LEU A 165 -2.06 23.04 -12.97
C LEU A 165 -2.40 23.26 -11.49
N SER A 166 -2.34 22.21 -10.67
CA SER A 166 -2.56 22.32 -9.22
C SER A 166 -1.51 23.20 -8.54
N CYS A 167 -0.26 23.15 -8.97
CA CYS A 167 0.78 24.07 -8.47
C CYS A 167 0.48 25.51 -8.83
N ILE A 168 0.07 25.80 -10.09
CA ILE A 168 -0.27 27.15 -10.56
C ILE A 168 -1.48 27.72 -9.82
N THR A 169 -2.45 26.86 -9.48
CA THR A 169 -3.68 27.26 -8.77
C THR A 169 -3.55 27.20 -7.25
N PHE A 170 -2.33 27.20 -6.70
CA PHE A 170 -2.07 27.09 -5.25
C PHE A 170 -2.81 25.91 -4.58
N GLY A 171 -2.92 24.76 -5.29
CA GLY A 171 -3.54 23.55 -4.78
C GLY A 171 -5.05 23.45 -5.00
N ILE A 172 -5.73 24.49 -5.47
CA ILE A 172 -7.18 24.45 -5.67
C ILE A 172 -7.58 23.36 -6.68
N ALA A 173 -6.85 23.22 -7.77
CA ALA A 173 -7.10 22.15 -8.75
C ALA A 173 -6.87 20.75 -8.18
N TYR A 174 -6.01 20.59 -7.16
CA TYR A 174 -5.71 19.31 -6.54
C TYR A 174 -6.94 18.65 -5.90
N ILE A 175 -7.85 19.44 -5.39
CA ILE A 175 -9.13 18.98 -4.81
C ILE A 175 -9.92 18.13 -5.81
N TRP A 176 -9.89 18.48 -7.10
CA TRP A 176 -10.56 17.75 -8.18
C TRP A 176 -9.70 16.63 -8.76
N VAL A 177 -8.39 16.85 -8.82
CA VAL A 177 -7.43 15.91 -9.42
C VAL A 177 -7.22 14.70 -8.52
N MET A 178 -7.17 14.88 -7.20
CA MET A 178 -6.91 13.81 -6.24
C MET A 178 -7.95 12.67 -6.32
N PRO A 179 -9.27 12.92 -6.23
CA PRO A 179 -10.25 11.84 -6.32
C PRO A 179 -10.21 11.15 -7.69
N TYR A 180 -9.98 11.90 -8.75
CA TYR A 180 -9.87 11.35 -10.10
C TYR A 180 -8.64 10.44 -10.25
N MET A 181 -7.51 10.85 -9.73
CA MET A 181 -6.28 10.06 -9.74
C MET A 181 -6.45 8.80 -8.89
N SER A 182 -6.96 8.92 -7.66
CA SER A 182 -7.14 7.80 -6.73
C SER A 182 -8.11 6.74 -7.29
N ALA A 183 -9.24 7.15 -7.86
CA ALA A 183 -10.17 6.23 -8.52
C ALA A 183 -9.54 5.55 -9.74
N THR A 184 -8.71 6.27 -10.51
CA THR A 184 -8.02 5.68 -11.66
C THR A 184 -7.01 4.61 -11.22
N PHE A 185 -6.26 4.84 -10.14
CA PHE A 185 -5.33 3.85 -9.59
C PHE A 185 -6.05 2.67 -8.94
N ALA A 186 -7.20 2.89 -8.29
CA ALA A 186 -8.05 1.80 -7.78
C ALA A 186 -8.57 0.91 -8.91
N ASN A 187 -9.01 1.49 -10.03
CA ASN A 187 -9.38 0.74 -11.22
C ASN A 187 -8.18 0.01 -11.85
N ALA A 188 -6.99 0.62 -11.86
CA ALA A 188 -5.77 -0.04 -12.32
C ALA A 188 -5.43 -1.26 -11.45
N TYR A 189 -5.55 -1.14 -10.13
CA TYR A 189 -5.40 -2.27 -9.21
C TYR A 189 -6.39 -3.40 -9.53
N ASN A 190 -7.67 -3.08 -9.72
CA ASN A 190 -8.69 -4.08 -10.06
C ASN A 190 -8.42 -4.82 -11.38
N LEU A 191 -7.76 -4.18 -12.34
CA LEU A 191 -7.33 -4.83 -13.59
C LEU A 191 -6.08 -5.69 -13.42
N LEU A 192 -5.20 -5.31 -12.52
CA LEU A 192 -3.93 -6.01 -12.31
C LEU A 192 -4.05 -7.17 -11.32
N LYS A 193 -5.05 -7.14 -10.43
CA LYS A 193 -5.21 -8.22 -9.46
C LYS A 193 -5.54 -9.53 -10.15
N PRO A 194 -4.87 -10.63 -9.78
CA PRO A 194 -5.21 -11.95 -10.28
C PRO A 194 -6.66 -12.27 -9.88
N VAL A 195 -7.39 -12.90 -10.80
CA VAL A 195 -8.78 -13.33 -10.54
C VAL A 195 -8.74 -14.30 -9.36
N LYS A 196 -9.19 -13.81 -8.17
CA LYS A 196 -9.25 -14.55 -6.91
C LYS A 196 -8.04 -15.49 -6.69
N ALA A 197 -6.93 -14.93 -6.26
CA ALA A 197 -6.01 -15.72 -5.47
C ALA A 197 -6.64 -15.82 -4.06
N ASP A 198 -7.01 -17.02 -3.64
CA ASP A 198 -7.35 -17.30 -2.24
C ASP A 198 -6.07 -17.04 -1.44
N PHE A 199 -5.95 -15.82 -0.88
CA PHE A 199 -4.87 -15.51 0.04
C PHE A 199 -5.16 -16.27 1.33
N ALA A 200 -4.50 -17.40 1.50
CA ALA A 200 -4.48 -18.08 2.79
C ALA A 200 -3.96 -17.08 3.83
N PRO A 201 -4.67 -16.87 4.95
CA PRO A 201 -4.15 -16.05 6.03
C PRO A 201 -2.76 -16.59 6.41
N ALA A 202 -1.81 -15.69 6.61
CA ALA A 202 -0.48 -16.07 7.05
C ALA A 202 -0.62 -16.96 8.27
N ALA A 203 -0.17 -18.21 8.17
CA ALA A 203 0.11 -19.01 9.34
C ALA A 203 1.06 -18.13 10.20
N GLU A 204 0.66 -17.87 11.44
CA GLU A 204 1.52 -17.22 12.43
C GLU A 204 2.91 -17.83 12.29
N GLU A 205 3.91 -16.99 12.09
CA GLU A 205 5.30 -17.42 12.16
C GLU A 205 5.46 -18.01 13.56
N THR A 206 5.29 -19.33 13.67
CA THR A 206 5.70 -20.05 14.87
C THR A 206 7.19 -19.74 15.03
N PRO A 207 7.62 -19.22 16.19
CA PRO A 207 9.04 -19.03 16.42
C PRO A 207 9.73 -20.36 16.12
N VAL A 208 10.74 -20.31 15.28
CA VAL A 208 11.60 -21.48 15.02
C VAL A 208 12.13 -21.90 16.38
N VAL A 209 11.46 -22.89 16.97
CA VAL A 209 12.00 -23.59 18.12
C VAL A 209 13.21 -24.34 17.57
N GLU A 210 14.37 -23.82 17.88
CA GLU A 210 15.66 -24.46 17.66
C GLU A 210 15.53 -25.92 18.14
N ALA A 211 15.56 -26.87 17.21
CA ALA A 211 15.46 -28.28 17.55
C ALA A 211 16.62 -28.62 18.50
N PRO A 212 16.34 -29.25 19.64
CA PRO A 212 17.44 -29.67 20.55
C PRO A 212 18.38 -30.57 19.78
N ALA A 213 19.68 -30.28 19.95
CA ALA A 213 20.77 -31.05 19.38
C ALA A 213 20.51 -32.54 19.59
N VAL A 214 20.54 -33.31 18.52
CA VAL A 214 20.51 -34.77 18.57
C VAL A 214 21.76 -35.21 19.27
N GLU A 215 21.63 -35.65 20.51
CA GLU A 215 22.65 -36.31 21.29
C GLU A 215 23.02 -37.61 20.56
N GLU A 216 24.25 -37.68 20.06
CA GLU A 216 24.79 -38.88 19.40
C GLU A 216 24.73 -40.05 20.37
N ALA A 217 23.94 -41.06 20.05
CA ALA A 217 23.94 -42.33 20.76
C ALA A 217 25.28 -43.05 20.56
N PRO A 218 25.87 -43.63 21.62
CA PRO A 218 27.17 -44.28 21.52
C PRO A 218 27.12 -45.52 20.61
N VAL A 219 28.12 -45.58 19.75
CA VAL A 219 28.38 -46.72 18.85
C VAL A 219 28.53 -48.00 19.63
N ALA A 220 27.66 -48.97 19.43
CA ALA A 220 27.76 -50.30 19.97
C ALA A 220 28.97 -51.02 19.33
N GLU A 221 29.91 -51.42 20.18
CA GLU A 221 31.13 -52.18 19.90
C GLU A 221 30.76 -53.58 19.38
N GLU A 222 31.15 -53.91 18.17
CA GLU A 222 31.05 -55.27 17.59
C GLU A 222 31.91 -56.26 18.35
N ALA A 223 31.30 -57.25 18.96
CA ALA A 223 31.98 -58.43 19.49
C ALA A 223 32.31 -59.43 18.36
N PRO A 224 33.50 -60.04 18.34
CA PRO A 224 33.93 -60.93 17.28
C PRO A 224 33.23 -62.29 17.31
N ALA A 225 32.79 -62.73 16.14
CA ALA A 225 32.30 -64.08 15.92
C ALA A 225 33.40 -65.12 16.17
N GLN A 226 33.17 -66.07 17.08
CA GLN A 226 33.93 -67.29 17.18
C GLN A 226 33.28 -68.37 16.31
N ALA A 227 34.13 -68.96 15.51
CA ALA A 227 33.86 -70.15 14.70
C ALA A 227 33.69 -71.41 15.56
N GLU A 228 32.71 -72.23 15.22
CA GLU A 228 32.80 -73.69 15.11
C GLU A 228 31.66 -74.21 14.22
#